data_2e421bcb5a9661df24f122d24610ced2
#
_entry.id   2e421bcb5a9661df24f122d24610ced2
#
_cell.length_a   1.000
_cell.length_b   1.000
_cell.length_c   1.000
_cell.angle_alpha   90.00
_cell.angle_beta   90.00
_cell.angle_gamma   90.00
#
_symmetry.space_group_name_H-M   'P 1'
#
loop_
_entity.id
_entity.type
_entity.pdbx_description
1 polymer ?
#
loop_
_entity_poly.entity_id
_entity_poly.type
_entity_poly.pdbx_seq_one_letter_code
_entity_poly.pdbx_strand_id
1 'polypeptide(L)'
;MMNATCKPVPYTGHALQQFDAEGTIREARAKEVMRNISIAYPKQTAIMERIEALRLSTLGIRGVPLPGLRLSQVSQAGKTKTLEIYIHNLQCSKEVGEAEDNYRQVVFLGLKRRVTVKMFYQRLLRELGDPHPEKGNLETLVQRAEEFLGRLRVELLIVDEVQHLANPRSDSGEVTDELKSFLDRGVVPVVFAGNEESESFFGNNAQLSARLGAPLELNPTNLDAGDDAKMFKAFCIGLDKAISASGLFPQSSNFGSKEVLQGLVIASSGHIGRVCRLVGAAMEHAARRDAEYVEVYDL
;
A
#
# COMPACT_ATOMS: atom_id res chain seq x y z
N MET A 1 40.12 -17.29 0.49
CA MET A 1 39.58 -18.63 0.22
C MET A 1 39.35 -19.33 1.53
N MET A 2 38.10 -19.34 2.03
CA MET A 2 37.65 -20.26 3.07
C MET A 2 36.19 -20.57 2.77
N ASN A 3 35.96 -21.73 2.16
CA ASN A 3 34.65 -22.32 1.98
C ASN A 3 34.13 -22.78 3.36
N ALA A 4 33.20 -22.04 3.92
CA ALA A 4 32.39 -22.52 5.04
C ALA A 4 31.30 -23.45 4.48
N THR A 5 31.59 -24.75 4.43
CA THR A 5 30.58 -25.78 4.22
C THR A 5 29.67 -25.80 5.45
N CYS A 6 28.46 -25.25 5.32
CA CYS A 6 27.40 -25.41 6.33
C CYS A 6 27.04 -26.91 6.38
N LYS A 7 27.46 -27.62 7.44
CA LYS A 7 27.02 -28.98 7.70
C LYS A 7 25.55 -28.96 8.13
N PRO A 8 24.67 -29.77 7.53
CA PRO A 8 23.29 -29.86 7.98
C PRO A 8 23.26 -30.41 9.42
N VAL A 9 22.50 -29.74 10.29
CA VAL A 9 22.25 -30.21 11.67
C VAL A 9 21.43 -31.49 11.58
N PRO A 10 21.86 -32.61 12.20
CA PRO A 10 21.07 -33.85 12.18
C PRO A 10 19.81 -33.65 13.03
N TYR A 11 18.64 -33.65 12.38
CA TYR A 11 17.34 -33.78 13.05
C TYR A 11 17.17 -35.21 13.49
N THR A 12 17.31 -35.47 14.78
CA THR A 12 16.94 -36.73 15.39
C THR A 12 15.54 -36.64 15.97
N GLY A 13 14.60 -37.37 15.38
CA GLY A 13 13.36 -37.72 16.03
C GLY A 13 12.07 -37.33 15.28
N HIS A 14 11.30 -38.37 14.99
CA HIS A 14 9.99 -38.47 14.35
C HIS A 14 10.00 -38.35 12.83
N ALA A 15 9.37 -39.35 12.20
CA ALA A 15 9.23 -39.48 10.77
C ALA A 15 8.91 -38.13 10.14
N LEU A 16 9.89 -37.57 9.39
CA LEU A 16 9.62 -36.46 8.50
C LEU A 16 8.48 -36.92 7.60
N GLN A 17 7.29 -36.35 7.78
CA GLN A 17 6.29 -36.38 6.72
C GLN A 17 7.03 -36.01 5.43
N GLN A 18 6.96 -36.86 4.43
CA GLN A 18 7.62 -36.61 3.14
C GLN A 18 7.24 -35.20 2.70
N PHE A 19 8.24 -34.35 2.55
CA PHE A 19 8.05 -32.97 2.13
C PHE A 19 7.43 -33.00 0.73
N ASP A 20 6.20 -32.51 0.60
CA ASP A 20 5.52 -32.36 -0.70
C ASP A 20 6.16 -31.21 -1.47
N ALA A 21 7.22 -31.54 -2.20
CA ALA A 21 7.98 -30.56 -2.98
C ALA A 21 7.15 -29.99 -4.14
N GLU A 22 6.36 -30.83 -4.80
CA GLU A 22 5.55 -30.39 -5.94
C GLU A 22 4.40 -29.46 -5.50
N GLY A 23 3.65 -29.84 -4.45
CA GLY A 23 2.61 -28.99 -3.89
C GLY A 23 3.16 -27.65 -3.38
N THR A 24 4.36 -27.67 -2.78
CA THR A 24 5.02 -26.43 -2.34
C THR A 24 5.41 -25.53 -3.51
N ILE A 25 5.87 -26.09 -4.63
CA ILE A 25 6.19 -25.31 -5.84
C ILE A 25 4.90 -24.71 -6.43
N ARG A 26 3.80 -25.48 -6.51
CA ARG A 26 2.50 -24.98 -6.99
C ARG A 26 1.95 -23.86 -6.09
N GLU A 27 2.05 -24.02 -4.77
CA GLU A 27 1.68 -22.96 -3.80
C GLU A 27 2.51 -21.69 -4.00
N ALA A 28 3.82 -21.81 -4.17
CA ALA A 28 4.70 -20.65 -4.43
C ALA A 28 4.32 -19.93 -5.74
N ARG A 29 3.96 -20.68 -6.79
CA ARG A 29 3.47 -20.12 -8.04
C ARG A 29 2.13 -19.42 -7.87
N ALA A 30 1.21 -19.94 -7.05
CA ALA A 30 -0.05 -19.27 -6.75
C ALA A 30 0.17 -17.90 -6.07
N LYS A 31 1.11 -17.82 -5.13
CA LYS A 31 1.52 -16.55 -4.49
C LYS A 31 2.10 -15.56 -5.49
N GLU A 32 2.93 -16.03 -6.41
CA GLU A 32 3.51 -15.19 -7.47
C GLU A 32 2.43 -14.65 -8.41
N VAL A 33 1.53 -15.52 -8.90
CA VAL A 33 0.40 -15.15 -9.74
C VAL A 33 -0.46 -14.09 -9.06
N MET A 34 -0.89 -14.33 -7.81
CA MET A 34 -1.75 -13.39 -7.08
C MET A 34 -1.06 -12.02 -6.84
N ARG A 35 0.24 -12.01 -6.61
CA ARG A 35 1.01 -10.77 -6.46
C ARG A 35 1.00 -9.90 -7.71
N ASN A 36 1.03 -10.54 -8.88
CA ASN A 36 1.10 -9.87 -10.18
C ASN A 36 -0.27 -9.49 -10.75
N ILE A 37 -1.36 -10.01 -10.18
CA ILE A 37 -2.72 -9.63 -10.59
C ILE A 37 -3.04 -8.22 -10.10
N SER A 38 -3.49 -7.38 -11.04
CA SER A 38 -4.04 -6.05 -10.75
C SER A 38 -5.33 -5.88 -11.51
N ILE A 39 -6.44 -5.75 -10.79
CA ILE A 39 -7.77 -5.55 -11.36
C ILE A 39 -8.23 -4.15 -11.02
N ALA A 40 -8.66 -3.39 -12.04
CA ALA A 40 -9.20 -2.05 -11.82
C ALA A 40 -10.48 -2.12 -10.96
N TYR A 41 -10.49 -1.35 -9.87
CA TYR A 41 -11.64 -1.23 -8.99
C TYR A 41 -12.03 0.25 -8.87
N PRO A 42 -13.27 0.64 -9.27
CA PRO A 42 -13.64 2.05 -9.42
C PRO A 42 -13.39 2.91 -8.18
N LYS A 43 -13.60 2.38 -6.98
CA LYS A 43 -13.32 3.12 -5.73
C LYS A 43 -11.82 3.41 -5.55
N GLN A 44 -10.94 2.50 -5.95
CA GLN A 44 -9.49 2.75 -5.95
C GLN A 44 -9.10 3.74 -7.04
N THR A 45 -9.70 3.64 -8.21
CA THR A 45 -9.48 4.58 -9.31
C THR A 45 -9.83 6.01 -8.89
N ALA A 46 -10.98 6.23 -8.27
CA ALA A 46 -11.39 7.53 -7.76
C ALA A 46 -10.40 8.12 -6.71
N ILE A 47 -9.82 7.26 -5.86
CA ILE A 47 -8.77 7.69 -4.92
C ILE A 47 -7.52 8.11 -5.68
N MET A 48 -7.07 7.30 -6.65
CA MET A 48 -5.88 7.61 -7.46
C MET A 48 -6.05 8.91 -8.25
N GLU A 49 -7.23 9.16 -8.82
CA GLU A 49 -7.55 10.41 -9.51
C GLU A 49 -7.47 11.63 -8.59
N ARG A 50 -7.93 11.52 -7.35
CA ARG A 50 -7.82 12.59 -6.37
C ARG A 50 -6.38 12.85 -5.93
N ILE A 51 -5.58 11.80 -5.79
CA ILE A 51 -4.14 11.92 -5.50
C ILE A 51 -3.44 12.61 -6.67
N GLU A 52 -3.76 12.23 -7.89
CA GLU A 52 -3.19 12.84 -9.09
C GLU A 52 -3.62 14.31 -9.24
N ALA A 53 -4.87 14.63 -8.96
CA ALA A 53 -5.35 16.03 -8.95
C ALA A 53 -4.59 16.87 -7.91
N LEU A 54 -4.31 16.33 -6.70
CA LEU A 54 -3.46 17.02 -5.72
C LEU A 54 -2.07 17.28 -6.30
N ARG A 55 -1.40 16.26 -6.84
CA ARG A 55 -0.06 16.38 -7.42
C ARG A 55 -0.02 17.44 -8.53
N LEU A 56 -0.92 17.34 -9.51
CA LEU A 56 -0.97 18.25 -10.66
C LEU A 56 -1.30 19.68 -10.27
N SER A 57 -2.21 19.89 -9.32
CA SER A 57 -2.60 21.23 -8.88
C SER A 57 -1.52 21.97 -8.10
N THR A 58 -0.49 21.28 -7.65
CA THR A 58 0.62 21.83 -6.85
C THR A 58 1.94 21.86 -7.61
N LEU A 59 1.95 21.42 -8.87
CA LEU A 59 3.17 21.44 -9.70
C LEU A 59 3.72 22.87 -9.84
N GLY A 60 5.02 23.00 -9.57
CA GLY A 60 5.72 24.28 -9.67
C GLY A 60 5.42 25.27 -8.54
N ILE A 61 4.50 24.96 -7.63
CA ILE A 61 4.21 25.80 -6.47
C ILE A 61 5.22 25.48 -5.37
N ARG A 62 5.91 26.49 -4.84
CA ARG A 62 6.89 26.35 -3.77
C ARG A 62 6.80 27.54 -2.80
N GLY A 63 7.15 27.30 -1.53
CA GLY A 63 7.26 28.36 -0.52
C GLY A 63 5.92 28.97 -0.07
N VAL A 64 4.80 28.35 -0.41
CA VAL A 64 3.46 28.69 0.11
C VAL A 64 2.81 27.43 0.66
N PRO A 65 1.91 27.55 1.65
CA PRO A 65 1.27 26.38 2.23
C PRO A 65 0.62 25.48 1.18
N LEU A 66 0.97 24.19 1.21
CA LEU A 66 0.42 23.19 0.29
C LEU A 66 -0.63 22.34 0.99
N PRO A 67 -1.67 21.90 0.28
CA PRO A 67 -2.64 20.97 0.82
C PRO A 67 -2.07 19.55 0.95
N GLY A 68 -2.70 18.74 1.81
CA GLY A 68 -2.50 17.31 1.89
C GLY A 68 -3.80 16.54 1.70
N LEU A 69 -3.70 15.23 1.60
CA LEU A 69 -4.84 14.31 1.63
C LEU A 69 -4.63 13.26 2.71
N ARG A 70 -5.73 12.69 3.21
CA ARG A 70 -5.69 11.57 4.16
C ARG A 70 -6.53 10.40 3.66
N LEU A 71 -6.01 9.19 3.85
CA LEU A 71 -6.64 7.92 3.55
C LEU A 71 -6.62 7.05 4.80
N SER A 72 -7.61 7.21 5.68
CA SER A 72 -7.71 6.46 6.93
C SER A 72 -8.81 5.41 6.79
N GLN A 73 -8.44 4.15 6.85
CA GLN A 73 -9.36 3.03 6.67
C GLN A 73 -8.91 1.84 7.50
N VAL A 74 -9.81 0.91 7.76
CA VAL A 74 -9.50 -0.35 8.45
C VAL A 74 -8.27 -1.04 7.87
N SER A 75 -7.57 -1.80 8.70
CA SER A 75 -6.47 -2.63 8.23
C SER A 75 -6.95 -3.60 7.15
N GLN A 76 -6.12 -3.79 6.13
CA GLN A 76 -6.40 -4.69 5.00
C GLN A 76 -7.56 -4.24 4.08
N ALA A 77 -7.98 -2.98 4.13
CA ALA A 77 -8.94 -2.43 3.16
C ALA A 77 -8.40 -2.36 1.72
N GLY A 78 -7.08 -2.35 1.55
CA GLY A 78 -6.42 -2.25 0.24
C GLY A 78 -5.68 -0.93 0.00
N LYS A 79 -5.52 -0.09 1.03
CA LYS A 79 -4.86 1.24 0.95
C LYS A 79 -3.48 1.20 0.31
N THR A 80 -2.55 0.47 0.92
CA THR A 80 -1.16 0.37 0.45
C THR A 80 -1.11 -0.11 -1.00
N LYS A 81 -1.93 -1.12 -1.36
CA LYS A 81 -2.02 -1.60 -2.74
C LYS A 81 -2.53 -0.53 -3.72
N THR A 82 -3.50 0.29 -3.30
CA THR A 82 -3.99 1.43 -4.10
C THR A 82 -2.86 2.43 -4.37
N LEU A 83 -2.08 2.74 -3.33
CA LEU A 83 -0.93 3.65 -3.46
C LEU A 83 0.18 3.07 -4.33
N GLU A 84 0.48 1.77 -4.19
CA GLU A 84 1.45 1.06 -5.04
C GLU A 84 1.03 1.05 -6.51
N ILE A 85 -0.26 0.79 -6.80
CA ILE A 85 -0.81 0.84 -8.17
C ILE A 85 -0.68 2.25 -8.74
N TYR A 86 -1.02 3.29 -7.96
CA TYR A 86 -0.86 4.67 -8.38
C TYR A 86 0.59 4.98 -8.77
N ILE A 87 1.55 4.64 -7.91
CA ILE A 87 2.98 4.86 -8.17
C ILE A 87 3.44 4.10 -9.42
N HIS A 88 3.02 2.84 -9.54
CA HIS A 88 3.37 2.00 -10.69
C HIS A 88 2.83 2.59 -12.01
N ASN A 89 1.56 2.99 -12.04
CA ASN A 89 0.93 3.60 -13.21
C ASN A 89 1.66 4.88 -13.63
N LEU A 90 2.06 5.70 -12.65
CA LEU A 90 2.79 6.92 -12.89
C LEU A 90 4.20 6.65 -13.47
N GLN A 91 4.87 5.59 -13.02
CA GLN A 91 6.17 5.17 -13.55
C GLN A 91 6.06 4.61 -14.98
N CYS A 92 4.98 3.86 -15.27
CA CYS A 92 4.74 3.30 -16.60
C CYS A 92 4.30 4.34 -17.62
N SER A 93 3.73 5.46 -17.19
CA SER A 93 3.29 6.54 -18.08
C SER A 93 4.43 7.46 -18.56
N LYS A 94 5.64 7.30 -18.02
CA LYS A 94 6.81 8.04 -18.50
C LYS A 94 7.21 7.52 -19.86
N GLU A 95 7.30 8.43 -20.85
CA GLU A 95 7.89 8.11 -22.13
C GLU A 95 9.36 7.67 -21.95
N VAL A 96 9.74 6.62 -22.67
CA VAL A 96 11.11 6.09 -22.68
C VAL A 96 12.03 7.19 -23.24
N GLY A 97 12.67 7.96 -22.36
CA GLY A 97 13.56 9.06 -22.75
C GLY A 97 13.82 10.09 -21.64
N GLU A 98 12.99 10.19 -20.61
CA GLU A 98 13.11 11.17 -19.52
C GLU A 98 13.75 10.60 -18.24
N ALA A 99 14.67 9.66 -18.36
CA ALA A 99 15.49 9.23 -17.22
C ALA A 99 16.54 10.30 -16.89
N GLU A 100 16.11 11.43 -16.35
CA GLU A 100 17.01 12.31 -15.62
C GLU A 100 17.37 11.63 -14.30
N ASP A 101 18.63 11.33 -14.06
CA ASP A 101 19.17 10.65 -12.87
C ASP A 101 18.77 11.30 -11.52
N ASN A 102 18.25 12.52 -11.53
CA ASN A 102 17.89 13.31 -10.36
C ASN A 102 16.38 13.65 -10.28
N TYR A 103 15.50 12.85 -10.88
CA TYR A 103 14.07 13.11 -10.83
C TYR A 103 13.30 11.97 -10.16
N ARG A 104 12.69 12.26 -9.03
CA ARG A 104 11.80 11.34 -8.28
C ARG A 104 10.42 11.94 -8.12
N GLN A 105 9.54 11.70 -9.06
CA GLN A 105 8.19 12.26 -9.09
C GLN A 105 7.40 12.00 -7.80
N VAL A 106 7.44 10.77 -7.29
CA VAL A 106 6.78 10.39 -6.05
C VAL A 106 7.78 9.71 -5.11
N VAL A 107 7.74 10.10 -3.84
CA VAL A 107 8.47 9.43 -2.75
C VAL A 107 7.47 8.73 -1.85
N PHE A 108 7.67 7.42 -1.61
CA PHE A 108 6.85 6.62 -0.72
C PHE A 108 7.60 6.29 0.56
N LEU A 109 7.02 6.66 1.70
CA LEU A 109 7.59 6.47 3.03
C LEU A 109 6.67 5.58 3.88
N GLY A 110 6.97 4.29 3.99
CA GLY A 110 6.27 3.35 4.87
C GLY A 110 6.83 3.40 6.30
N LEU A 111 5.99 3.67 7.28
CA LEU A 111 6.38 3.70 8.69
C LEU A 111 6.09 2.34 9.33
N LYS A 112 7.10 1.69 9.94
CA LYS A 112 6.95 0.31 10.44
C LYS A 112 6.85 0.19 11.97
N ARG A 113 7.13 1.25 12.72
CA ARG A 113 7.15 1.29 14.20
C ARG A 113 6.95 2.72 14.64
N ARG A 114 6.73 2.93 15.95
CA ARG A 114 6.68 4.28 16.54
C ARG A 114 7.87 5.13 16.10
N VAL A 115 7.58 6.30 15.59
CA VAL A 115 8.54 7.19 14.94
C VAL A 115 8.42 8.56 15.60
N THR A 116 9.53 9.09 16.08
CA THR A 116 9.62 10.50 16.51
C THR A 116 9.78 11.40 15.28
N VAL A 117 9.57 12.71 15.42
CA VAL A 117 9.82 13.69 14.36
C VAL A 117 11.23 13.53 13.78
N LYS A 118 12.24 13.40 14.63
CA LYS A 118 13.63 13.18 14.18
C LYS A 118 13.78 11.91 13.34
N MET A 119 13.19 10.80 13.79
CA MET A 119 13.23 9.53 13.05
C MET A 119 12.46 9.60 11.72
N PHE A 120 11.39 10.40 11.65
CA PHE A 120 10.67 10.65 10.40
C PHE A 120 11.61 11.27 9.36
N TYR A 121 12.31 12.36 9.71
CA TYR A 121 13.24 13.00 8.78
C TYR A 121 14.44 12.11 8.43
N GLN A 122 14.96 11.34 9.36
CA GLN A 122 16.03 10.37 9.10
C GLN A 122 15.59 9.30 8.08
N ARG A 123 14.35 8.81 8.19
CA ARG A 123 13.79 7.85 7.22
C ARG A 123 13.53 8.50 5.87
N LEU A 124 12.97 9.70 5.85
CA LEU A 124 12.75 10.47 4.64
C LEU A 124 14.08 10.70 3.90
N LEU A 125 15.11 11.16 4.59
CA LEU A 125 16.44 11.36 4.01
C LEU A 125 17.04 10.06 3.46
N ARG A 126 16.84 8.92 4.14
CA ARG A 126 17.29 7.62 3.64
C ARG A 126 16.58 7.24 2.35
N GLU A 127 15.25 7.45 2.26
CA GLU A 127 14.49 7.22 1.04
C GLU A 127 14.92 8.15 -0.09
N LEU A 128 15.31 9.37 0.23
CA LEU A 128 15.82 10.35 -0.74
C LEU A 128 17.26 10.06 -1.18
N GLY A 129 17.94 9.09 -0.57
CA GLY A 129 19.30 8.68 -0.93
C GLY A 129 20.40 9.54 -0.28
N ASP A 130 20.12 10.19 0.86
CA ASP A 130 21.15 10.88 1.63
C ASP A 130 22.19 9.86 2.15
N PRO A 131 23.50 10.06 1.92
CA PRO A 131 24.54 9.16 2.41
C PRO A 131 24.69 9.16 3.94
N HIS A 132 24.20 10.20 4.63
CA HIS A 132 24.32 10.37 6.08
C HIS A 132 23.00 10.75 6.75
N PRO A 133 21.91 9.95 6.60
CA PRO A 133 20.56 10.34 7.01
C PRO A 133 20.41 10.54 8.54
N GLU A 134 21.34 10.00 9.32
CA GLU A 134 21.29 10.06 10.81
C GLU A 134 22.07 11.22 11.40
N LYS A 135 22.88 11.93 10.59
CA LYS A 135 23.81 12.94 11.04
C LYS A 135 23.16 14.31 11.17
N GLY A 136 23.22 14.90 12.34
CA GLY A 136 22.74 16.25 12.64
C GLY A 136 21.62 16.30 13.71
N ASN A 137 21.28 17.51 14.11
CA ASN A 137 20.11 17.79 14.94
C ASN A 137 18.83 17.81 14.08
N LEU A 138 17.67 17.99 14.70
CA LEU A 138 16.38 17.99 13.99
C LEU A 138 16.34 19.08 12.90
N GLU A 139 16.73 20.30 13.21
CA GLU A 139 16.73 21.44 12.29
C GLU A 139 17.58 21.15 11.04
N THR A 140 18.79 20.60 11.23
CA THR A 140 19.66 20.18 10.12
C THR A 140 19.03 19.11 9.25
N LEU A 141 18.32 18.14 9.85
CA LEU A 141 17.65 17.07 9.12
C LEU A 141 16.46 17.60 8.31
N VAL A 142 15.69 18.53 8.88
CA VAL A 142 14.58 19.22 8.21
C VAL A 142 15.10 19.95 6.97
N GLN A 143 16.08 20.82 7.15
CA GLN A 143 16.66 21.61 6.05
C GLN A 143 17.19 20.71 4.93
N ARG A 144 17.95 19.67 5.28
CA ARG A 144 18.48 18.71 4.28
C ARG A 144 17.38 17.96 3.56
N ALA A 145 16.31 17.53 4.26
CA ALA A 145 15.18 16.87 3.62
C ALA A 145 14.51 17.78 2.59
N GLU A 146 14.31 19.06 2.90
CA GLU A 146 13.77 20.05 1.98
C GLU A 146 14.67 20.28 0.76
N GLU A 147 15.99 20.38 0.97
CA GLU A 147 16.97 20.49 -0.10
C GLU A 147 16.94 19.26 -1.03
N PHE A 148 16.90 18.05 -0.46
CA PHE A 148 16.82 16.81 -1.25
C PHE A 148 15.51 16.70 -2.03
N LEU A 149 14.36 17.00 -1.40
CA LEU A 149 13.06 17.03 -2.07
C LEU A 149 13.07 18.02 -3.25
N GLY A 150 13.66 19.18 -3.07
CA GLY A 150 13.81 20.18 -4.13
C GLY A 150 14.75 19.73 -5.24
N ARG A 151 15.94 19.21 -4.92
CA ARG A 151 16.93 18.72 -5.89
C ARG A 151 16.41 17.56 -6.72
N LEU A 152 15.68 16.63 -6.10
CA LEU A 152 15.08 15.48 -6.76
C LEU A 152 13.75 15.82 -7.45
N ARG A 153 13.33 17.10 -7.40
CA ARG A 153 12.08 17.60 -8.00
C ARG A 153 10.88 16.74 -7.60
N VAL A 154 10.80 16.36 -6.31
CA VAL A 154 9.71 15.54 -5.81
C VAL A 154 8.40 16.33 -5.93
N GLU A 155 7.38 15.70 -6.51
CA GLU A 155 6.07 16.31 -6.76
C GLU A 155 5.03 15.87 -5.75
N LEU A 156 5.23 14.72 -5.11
CA LEU A 156 4.33 14.15 -4.11
C LEU A 156 5.09 13.29 -3.10
N LEU A 157 4.81 13.48 -1.82
CA LEU A 157 5.23 12.59 -0.75
C LEU A 157 4.03 11.75 -0.28
N ILE A 158 4.18 10.45 -0.24
CA ILE A 158 3.19 9.53 0.34
C ILE A 158 3.76 8.96 1.62
N VAL A 159 3.05 9.13 2.73
CA VAL A 159 3.41 8.58 4.05
C VAL A 159 2.37 7.54 4.44
N ASP A 160 2.78 6.27 4.44
CA ASP A 160 1.91 5.14 4.82
C ASP A 160 2.15 4.72 6.27
N GLU A 161 1.13 4.13 6.88
CA GLU A 161 1.12 3.71 8.30
C GLU A 161 1.33 4.88 9.27
N VAL A 162 0.69 6.03 8.97
CA VAL A 162 0.88 7.29 9.71
C VAL A 162 0.53 7.21 11.20
N GLN A 163 -0.28 6.23 11.64
CA GLN A 163 -0.55 6.00 13.06
C GLN A 163 0.74 5.69 13.88
N HIS A 164 1.80 5.29 13.22
CA HIS A 164 3.10 5.10 13.86
C HIS A 164 3.81 6.41 14.24
N LEU A 165 3.32 7.56 13.79
CA LEU A 165 3.72 8.88 14.26
C LEU A 165 3.05 9.24 15.60
N ALA A 166 1.90 8.64 15.91
CA ALA A 166 1.20 8.88 17.16
C ALA A 166 1.94 8.23 18.33
N ASN A 167 2.38 9.04 19.30
CA ASN A 167 2.94 8.55 20.55
C ASN A 167 2.06 8.98 21.72
N PRO A 168 1.34 8.05 22.40
CA PRO A 168 0.49 8.40 23.53
C PRO A 168 1.26 8.88 24.78
N ARG A 169 2.59 8.75 24.81
CA ARG A 169 3.45 9.11 25.94
C ARG A 169 4.35 10.33 25.72
N SER A 170 4.48 10.82 24.51
CA SER A 170 5.13 12.08 24.18
C SER A 170 4.10 12.98 23.51
N ASP A 171 4.22 14.29 23.68
CA ASP A 171 3.35 15.30 23.13
C ASP A 171 2.90 14.93 21.70
N SER A 172 1.69 14.38 21.58
CA SER A 172 1.09 14.09 20.24
C SER A 172 0.96 15.39 19.44
N GLY A 173 1.04 16.54 20.08
CA GLY A 173 1.09 17.86 19.48
C GLY A 173 2.36 18.09 18.66
N GLU A 174 3.54 17.71 19.17
CA GLU A 174 4.82 17.97 18.48
C GLU A 174 4.86 17.38 17.06
N VAL A 175 4.39 16.16 16.88
CA VAL A 175 4.40 15.50 15.57
C VAL A 175 3.38 16.12 14.62
N THR A 176 2.15 16.38 15.09
CA THR A 176 1.10 16.99 14.26
C THR A 176 1.44 18.42 13.89
N ASP A 177 2.08 19.18 14.79
CA ASP A 177 2.55 20.52 14.54
C ASP A 177 3.69 20.52 13.50
N GLU A 178 4.59 19.54 13.57
CA GLU A 178 5.65 19.39 12.56
C GLU A 178 5.08 19.02 11.18
N LEU A 179 4.11 18.10 11.10
CA LEU A 179 3.46 17.77 9.82
C LEU A 179 2.72 18.98 9.23
N LYS A 180 2.05 19.77 10.07
CA LYS A 180 1.47 21.04 9.65
C LYS A 180 2.56 21.99 9.14
N SER A 181 3.64 22.20 9.91
CA SER A 181 4.77 23.03 9.53
C SER A 181 5.38 22.57 8.20
N PHE A 182 5.49 21.25 7.98
CA PHE A 182 5.97 20.69 6.72
C PHE A 182 5.09 21.14 5.52
N LEU A 183 3.76 21.07 5.67
CA LEU A 183 2.83 21.54 4.63
C LEU A 183 2.89 23.08 4.48
N ASP A 184 3.03 23.83 5.58
CA ASP A 184 3.09 25.29 5.57
C ASP A 184 4.37 25.82 4.92
N ARG A 185 5.49 25.10 4.99
CA ARG A 185 6.75 25.43 4.29
C ARG A 185 6.63 25.23 2.76
N GLY A 186 5.61 24.52 2.30
CA GLY A 186 5.29 24.45 0.87
C GLY A 186 6.36 23.78 0.01
N VAL A 187 6.99 22.71 0.52
CA VAL A 187 8.04 21.99 -0.22
C VAL A 187 7.43 20.97 -1.17
N VAL A 188 6.51 20.14 -0.67
CA VAL A 188 5.82 19.10 -1.44
C VAL A 188 4.47 18.78 -0.81
N PRO A 189 3.40 18.54 -1.58
CA PRO A 189 2.14 18.06 -1.04
C PRO A 189 2.28 16.64 -0.50
N VAL A 190 1.43 16.27 0.48
CA VAL A 190 1.54 14.99 1.17
C VAL A 190 0.22 14.23 1.15
N VAL A 191 0.29 12.94 0.89
CA VAL A 191 -0.79 11.97 1.14
C VAL A 191 -0.45 11.15 2.37
N PHE A 192 -1.27 11.25 3.39
CA PHE A 192 -1.15 10.44 4.60
C PHE A 192 -2.08 9.25 4.54
N ALA A 193 -1.55 8.04 4.66
CA ALA A 193 -2.33 6.81 4.73
C ALA A 193 -2.13 6.13 6.08
N GLY A 194 -3.20 5.56 6.63
CA GLY A 194 -3.14 4.88 7.92
C GLY A 194 -4.38 4.05 8.22
N ASN A 195 -4.38 3.43 9.39
CA ASN A 195 -5.52 2.68 9.89
C ASN A 195 -6.55 3.61 10.58
N GLU A 196 -7.57 3.05 11.21
CA GLU A 196 -8.62 3.80 11.91
C GLU A 196 -8.07 4.68 13.05
N GLU A 197 -6.96 4.28 13.70
CA GLU A 197 -6.31 5.06 14.74
C GLU A 197 -5.77 6.39 14.21
N SER A 198 -5.45 6.46 12.92
CA SER A 198 -4.97 7.68 12.28
C SER A 198 -6.04 8.77 12.19
N GLU A 199 -7.34 8.43 12.18
CA GLU A 199 -8.41 9.44 12.23
C GLU A 199 -8.39 10.26 13.53
N SER A 200 -8.18 9.60 14.67
CA SER A 200 -8.04 10.31 15.95
C SER A 200 -6.79 11.19 15.97
N PHE A 201 -5.70 10.73 15.36
CA PHE A 201 -4.47 11.51 15.22
C PHE A 201 -4.69 12.81 14.44
N PHE A 202 -5.39 12.75 13.32
CA PHE A 202 -5.72 13.95 12.53
C PHE A 202 -6.80 14.80 13.19
N GLY A 203 -7.83 14.16 13.78
CA GLY A 203 -8.97 14.85 14.40
C GLY A 203 -8.59 15.66 15.64
N ASN A 204 -7.55 15.25 16.37
CA ASN A 204 -7.07 15.94 17.57
C ASN A 204 -6.30 17.25 17.27
N ASN A 205 -5.91 17.49 16.00
CA ASN A 205 -5.26 18.72 15.59
C ASN A 205 -6.05 19.42 14.48
N ALA A 206 -6.89 20.39 14.89
CA ALA A 206 -7.74 21.14 13.97
C ALA A 206 -6.94 21.89 12.89
N GLN A 207 -5.72 22.34 13.21
CA GLN A 207 -4.88 23.10 12.28
C GLN A 207 -4.31 22.19 11.19
N LEU A 208 -3.82 20.99 11.54
CA LEU A 208 -3.39 19.99 10.56
C LEU A 208 -4.59 19.51 9.73
N SER A 209 -5.72 19.22 10.40
CA SER A 209 -6.95 18.78 9.72
C SER A 209 -7.44 19.80 8.68
N ALA A 210 -7.29 21.10 8.95
CA ALA A 210 -7.65 22.17 8.01
C ALA A 210 -6.73 22.22 6.76
N ARG A 211 -5.52 21.68 6.83
CA ARG A 211 -4.61 21.53 5.67
C ARG A 211 -4.89 20.29 4.84
N LEU A 212 -5.60 19.32 5.43
CA LEU A 212 -5.97 18.10 4.74
C LEU A 212 -7.34 18.29 4.10
N GLY A 213 -7.47 17.90 2.84
CA GLY A 213 -8.75 17.88 2.15
C GLY A 213 -9.73 16.87 2.77
N ALA A 214 -10.93 16.75 2.20
CA ALA A 214 -11.88 15.72 2.60
C ALA A 214 -11.21 14.34 2.57
N PRO A 215 -11.48 13.47 3.57
CA PRO A 215 -10.88 12.14 3.61
C PRO A 215 -11.11 11.37 2.31
N LEU A 216 -10.10 10.62 1.91
CA LEU A 216 -10.25 9.62 0.86
C LEU A 216 -10.85 8.37 1.50
N GLU A 217 -11.89 7.82 0.89
CA GLU A 217 -12.62 6.70 1.45
C GLU A 217 -12.58 5.49 0.52
N LEU A 218 -12.07 4.37 1.05
CA LEU A 218 -12.16 3.06 0.42
C LEU A 218 -13.23 2.24 1.15
N ASN A 219 -14.47 2.69 1.01
CA ASN A 219 -15.61 2.12 1.71
C ASN A 219 -15.85 0.66 1.34
N PRO A 220 -16.27 -0.19 2.30
CA PRO A 220 -16.62 -1.57 2.02
C PRO A 220 -17.74 -1.66 0.99
N THR A 221 -17.79 -2.77 0.28
CA THR A 221 -18.85 -3.07 -0.67
C THR A 221 -20.15 -3.33 0.05
N ASN A 222 -21.22 -2.69 -0.41
CA ASN A 222 -22.60 -2.96 -0.01
C ASN A 222 -23.34 -3.65 -1.16
N LEU A 223 -23.69 -4.93 -1.02
CA LEU A 223 -24.41 -5.67 -2.04
C LEU A 223 -25.87 -5.21 -2.23
N ASP A 224 -26.45 -4.51 -1.25
CA ASP A 224 -27.79 -3.94 -1.36
C ASP A 224 -27.81 -2.65 -2.19
N ALA A 225 -26.65 -2.00 -2.35
CA ALA A 225 -26.50 -0.87 -3.25
C ALA A 225 -26.17 -1.39 -4.67
N GLY A 226 -27.09 -1.22 -5.59
CA GLY A 226 -27.02 -1.83 -6.93
C GLY A 226 -25.74 -1.56 -7.71
N ASP A 227 -25.15 -0.37 -7.58
CA ASP A 227 -23.90 -0.04 -8.27
C ASP A 227 -22.67 -0.64 -7.60
N ASP A 228 -22.62 -0.69 -6.26
CA ASP A 228 -21.57 -1.38 -5.52
C ASP A 228 -21.57 -2.88 -5.85
N ALA A 229 -22.75 -3.50 -5.90
CA ALA A 229 -22.90 -4.91 -6.25
C ALA A 229 -22.37 -5.19 -7.67
N LYS A 230 -22.67 -4.33 -8.65
CA LYS A 230 -22.17 -4.45 -10.03
C LYS A 230 -20.66 -4.31 -10.10
N MET A 231 -20.09 -3.28 -9.41
CA MET A 231 -18.64 -3.06 -9.37
C MET A 231 -17.92 -4.24 -8.75
N PHE A 232 -18.42 -4.75 -7.63
CA PHE A 232 -17.84 -5.90 -6.93
C PHE A 232 -17.90 -7.17 -7.79
N LYS A 233 -19.05 -7.45 -8.42
CA LYS A 233 -19.20 -8.58 -9.35
C LYS A 233 -18.22 -8.47 -10.52
N ALA A 234 -18.09 -7.29 -11.13
CA ALA A 234 -17.16 -7.07 -12.21
C ALA A 234 -15.70 -7.30 -11.79
N PHE A 235 -15.34 -6.85 -10.58
CA PHE A 235 -14.03 -7.08 -9.99
C PHE A 235 -13.76 -8.58 -9.78
N CYS A 236 -14.68 -9.32 -9.17
CA CYS A 236 -14.53 -10.77 -8.94
C CYS A 236 -14.43 -11.56 -10.24
N ILE A 237 -15.23 -11.21 -11.29
CA ILE A 237 -15.11 -11.79 -12.62
C ILE A 237 -13.75 -11.45 -13.25
N GLY A 238 -13.28 -10.23 -13.10
CA GLY A 238 -11.95 -9.81 -13.56
C GLY A 238 -10.83 -10.60 -12.91
N LEU A 239 -10.94 -10.82 -11.59
CA LEU A 239 -9.99 -11.60 -10.81
C LEU A 239 -9.95 -13.07 -11.29
N ASP A 240 -11.12 -13.70 -11.46
CA ASP A 240 -11.24 -15.05 -11.97
C ASP A 240 -10.61 -15.21 -13.37
N LYS A 241 -10.91 -14.26 -14.28
CA LYS A 241 -10.29 -14.23 -15.62
C LYS A 241 -8.77 -14.11 -15.57
N ALA A 242 -8.24 -13.25 -14.69
CA ALA A 242 -6.80 -13.06 -14.55
C ALA A 242 -6.11 -14.31 -13.99
N ILE A 243 -6.75 -14.98 -13.03
CA ILE A 243 -6.27 -16.27 -12.49
C ILE A 243 -6.28 -17.35 -13.59
N SER A 244 -7.36 -17.49 -14.32
CA SER A 244 -7.45 -18.44 -15.43
C SER A 244 -6.42 -18.15 -16.54
N ALA A 245 -6.22 -16.88 -16.88
CA ALA A 245 -5.22 -16.47 -17.88
C ALA A 245 -3.77 -16.75 -17.46
N SER A 246 -3.49 -16.88 -16.17
CA SER A 246 -2.17 -17.24 -15.67
C SER A 246 -1.76 -18.68 -15.97
N GLY A 247 -2.72 -19.53 -16.34
CA GLY A 247 -2.50 -20.96 -16.56
C GLY A 247 -2.16 -21.75 -15.30
N LEU A 248 -2.44 -21.18 -14.11
CA LEU A 248 -2.25 -21.87 -12.84
C LEU A 248 -3.28 -22.97 -12.64
N PHE A 249 -4.53 -22.72 -13.04
CA PHE A 249 -5.64 -23.66 -13.00
C PHE A 249 -6.20 -23.89 -14.39
N PRO A 250 -6.55 -25.16 -14.76
CA PRO A 250 -7.11 -25.47 -16.08
C PRO A 250 -8.54 -24.94 -16.29
N GLN A 251 -9.27 -24.68 -15.19
CA GLN A 251 -10.67 -24.24 -15.25
C GLN A 251 -10.88 -22.91 -14.52
N SER A 252 -11.98 -22.21 -14.85
CA SER A 252 -12.46 -21.00 -14.15
C SER A 252 -13.14 -21.37 -12.84
N SER A 253 -12.90 -20.58 -11.81
CA SER A 253 -13.45 -20.77 -10.46
C SER A 253 -14.84 -20.16 -10.28
N ASN A 254 -15.35 -19.45 -11.31
CA ASN A 254 -16.66 -18.82 -11.31
C ASN A 254 -16.93 -17.87 -10.12
N PHE A 255 -15.98 -16.99 -9.82
CA PHE A 255 -16.11 -16.01 -8.73
C PHE A 255 -17.25 -15.02 -8.91
N GLY A 256 -17.88 -14.98 -10.08
CA GLY A 256 -19.07 -14.18 -10.37
C GLY A 256 -20.39 -14.81 -9.94
N SER A 257 -20.41 -16.05 -9.40
CA SER A 257 -21.62 -16.68 -8.89
C SER A 257 -22.17 -15.98 -7.66
N LYS A 258 -23.48 -16.05 -7.44
CA LYS A 258 -24.14 -15.36 -6.34
C LYS A 258 -23.64 -15.84 -4.98
N GLU A 259 -23.46 -17.14 -4.84
CA GLU A 259 -23.01 -17.80 -3.62
C GLU A 259 -21.59 -17.35 -3.24
N VAL A 260 -20.68 -17.34 -4.21
CA VAL A 260 -19.29 -16.91 -3.99
C VAL A 260 -19.22 -15.42 -3.65
N LEU A 261 -19.97 -14.57 -4.38
CA LEU A 261 -20.00 -13.13 -4.12
C LEU A 261 -20.50 -12.82 -2.71
N GLN A 262 -21.57 -13.48 -2.27
CA GLN A 262 -22.10 -13.31 -0.91
C GLN A 262 -21.09 -13.81 0.14
N GLY A 263 -20.50 -14.98 -0.07
CA GLY A 263 -19.47 -15.52 0.83
C GLY A 263 -18.26 -14.60 0.96
N LEU A 264 -17.75 -14.09 -0.16
CA LEU A 264 -16.61 -13.16 -0.17
C LEU A 264 -16.91 -11.85 0.57
N VAL A 265 -18.10 -11.26 0.37
CA VAL A 265 -18.48 -10.02 1.08
C VAL A 265 -18.63 -10.27 2.57
N ILE A 266 -19.27 -11.36 2.99
CA ILE A 266 -19.42 -11.72 4.41
C ILE A 266 -18.05 -11.91 5.06
N ALA A 267 -17.19 -12.76 4.48
CA ALA A 267 -15.88 -13.10 5.02
C ALA A 267 -14.90 -11.91 5.04
N SER A 268 -15.00 -11.01 4.05
CA SER A 268 -14.15 -9.82 3.94
C SER A 268 -14.72 -8.58 4.64
N SER A 269 -15.96 -8.64 5.14
CA SER A 269 -16.74 -7.45 5.55
C SER A 269 -16.80 -6.39 4.44
N GLY A 270 -16.86 -6.82 3.18
CA GLY A 270 -16.93 -5.97 2.00
C GLY A 270 -15.61 -5.25 1.62
N HIS A 271 -14.51 -5.49 2.33
CA HIS A 271 -13.24 -4.83 2.05
C HIS A 271 -12.44 -5.54 0.95
N ILE A 272 -12.19 -4.84 -0.15
CA ILE A 272 -11.54 -5.41 -1.35
C ILE A 272 -10.15 -6.01 -1.09
N GLY A 273 -9.37 -5.42 -0.20
CA GLY A 273 -8.06 -5.94 0.18
C GLY A 273 -8.15 -7.27 0.92
N ARG A 274 -9.21 -7.47 1.75
CA ARG A 274 -9.48 -8.75 2.41
C ARG A 274 -9.96 -9.78 1.41
N VAL A 275 -10.79 -9.39 0.41
CA VAL A 275 -11.19 -10.28 -0.69
C VAL A 275 -9.96 -10.82 -1.42
N CYS A 276 -9.04 -9.96 -1.82
CA CYS A 276 -7.80 -10.39 -2.47
C CYS A 276 -6.98 -11.36 -1.62
N ARG A 277 -6.93 -11.17 -0.31
CA ARG A 277 -6.21 -12.07 0.61
C ARG A 277 -6.91 -13.41 0.75
N LEU A 278 -8.24 -13.44 0.86
CA LEU A 278 -9.02 -14.68 0.89
C LEU A 278 -8.80 -15.48 -0.38
N VAL A 279 -9.00 -14.85 -1.54
CA VAL A 279 -8.77 -15.50 -2.83
C VAL A 279 -7.32 -15.97 -2.98
N GLY A 280 -6.35 -15.17 -2.54
CA GLY A 280 -4.94 -15.58 -2.55
C GLY A 280 -4.68 -16.84 -1.72
N ALA A 281 -5.20 -16.90 -0.49
CA ALA A 281 -5.09 -18.08 0.37
C ALA A 281 -5.81 -19.30 -0.23
N ALA A 282 -6.98 -19.09 -0.81
CA ALA A 282 -7.73 -20.16 -1.49
C ALA A 282 -6.97 -20.71 -2.71
N MET A 283 -6.33 -19.83 -3.50
CA MET A 283 -5.46 -20.25 -4.61
C MET A 283 -4.27 -21.08 -4.13
N GLU A 284 -3.64 -20.69 -3.02
CA GLU A 284 -2.52 -21.44 -2.43
C GLU A 284 -2.97 -22.84 -2.02
N HIS A 285 -4.11 -22.94 -1.35
CA HIS A 285 -4.69 -24.20 -0.93
C HIS A 285 -5.07 -25.11 -2.12
N ALA A 286 -5.80 -24.56 -3.09
CA ALA A 286 -6.21 -25.28 -4.30
C ALA A 286 -4.98 -25.75 -5.12
N ALA A 287 -3.99 -24.89 -5.31
CA ALA A 287 -2.77 -25.22 -6.05
C ALA A 287 -1.96 -26.33 -5.37
N ARG A 288 -1.85 -26.31 -4.05
CA ARG A 288 -1.12 -27.33 -3.29
C ARG A 288 -1.70 -28.72 -3.47
N ARG A 289 -3.03 -28.85 -3.54
CA ARG A 289 -3.72 -30.13 -3.73
C ARG A 289 -3.93 -30.51 -5.20
N ASP A 290 -3.35 -29.76 -6.13
CA ASP A 290 -3.46 -29.99 -7.59
C ASP A 290 -4.89 -29.88 -8.12
N ALA A 291 -5.66 -28.92 -7.64
CA ALA A 291 -7.02 -28.70 -8.05
C ALA A 291 -7.13 -28.15 -9.48
N GLU A 292 -8.23 -28.41 -10.13
CA GLU A 292 -8.53 -27.85 -11.46
C GLU A 292 -8.99 -26.40 -11.42
N TYR A 293 -9.51 -25.92 -10.28
CA TYR A 293 -9.95 -24.55 -10.01
C TYR A 293 -10.02 -24.30 -8.50
N VAL A 294 -10.24 -23.06 -8.09
CA VAL A 294 -10.49 -22.72 -6.69
C VAL A 294 -11.95 -23.01 -6.36
N GLU A 295 -12.18 -23.93 -5.46
CA GLU A 295 -13.51 -24.34 -5.02
C GLU A 295 -14.04 -23.49 -3.88
N VAL A 296 -15.35 -23.51 -3.63
CA VAL A 296 -15.98 -22.72 -2.55
C VAL A 296 -15.41 -23.06 -1.19
N TYR A 297 -15.02 -24.32 -0.96
CA TYR A 297 -14.45 -24.72 0.32
C TYR A 297 -12.99 -24.26 0.53
N ASP A 298 -12.31 -23.81 -0.53
CA ASP A 298 -10.99 -23.19 -0.43
C ASP A 298 -11.09 -21.74 0.08
N LEU A 299 -12.25 -21.08 -0.13
CA LEU A 299 -12.55 -19.71 0.28
C LEU A 299 -12.99 -19.64 1.75
#